data_fd8830ed7f2d14a3d73700f1e2c3ec22
#
_entry.id   fd8830ed7f2d14a3d73700f1e2c3ec22
#
_cell.length_a   1.000
_cell.length_b   1.000
_cell.length_c   1.000
_cell.angle_alpha   90.00
_cell.angle_beta   90.00
_cell.angle_gamma   90.00
#
_symmetry.space_group_name_H-M   'P 1'
#
loop_
_entity.id
_entity.type
_entity.pdbx_description
1 polymer ?
#
loop_
_entity_poly.entity_id
_entity_poly.type
_entity_poly.pdbx_seq_one_letter_code
_entity_poly.pdbx_strand_id
1 'polypeptide(L)'
;MSMNAAPEIAFSSEQGKANYAAARRQYPAQAIVDLKTMRDNMAHLVSVVGGPASGTAVMGVVKADAYGHGLLPAALAALAGGATWLGTAQSHEALLLRKLGIGPDRCHILTWVYNGTEVPFDELIAADIDVSVGSLPGIDAVAAAARKLGKPAR
;
A
#
# COMPACT_ATOMS: atom_id res chain seq x y z
N MET A 1 26.05 2.82 -0.17
CA MET A 1 25.15 3.05 -1.30
C MET A 1 23.74 3.14 -0.73
N SER A 2 23.15 4.32 -0.73
CA SER A 2 21.82 4.57 -0.16
C SER A 2 20.76 3.97 -1.11
N MET A 3 20.15 2.85 -0.74
CA MET A 3 19.05 2.21 -1.47
C MET A 3 17.66 2.69 -1.02
N ASN A 4 17.55 3.90 -0.48
CA ASN A 4 16.31 4.42 0.10
C ASN A 4 15.67 5.60 -0.64
N ALA A 5 15.99 5.83 -1.90
CA ALA A 5 15.16 6.71 -2.72
C ALA A 5 13.93 5.92 -3.15
N ALA A 6 12.74 6.29 -2.64
CA ALA A 6 11.49 5.83 -3.19
C ALA A 6 11.50 6.03 -4.71
N PRO A 7 11.04 5.05 -5.52
CA PRO A 7 10.92 5.28 -6.94
C PRO A 7 10.10 6.56 -7.14
N GLU A 8 10.72 7.54 -7.76
CA GLU A 8 10.04 8.78 -8.13
C GLU A 8 8.90 8.38 -9.05
N ILE A 9 7.70 8.93 -8.80
CA ILE A 9 6.56 8.63 -9.68
C ILE A 9 6.93 9.24 -11.04
N ALA A 10 7.32 8.39 -11.98
CA ALA A 10 8.00 8.74 -13.23
C ALA A 10 7.16 9.58 -14.23
N PHE A 11 6.00 10.10 -13.82
CA PHE A 11 5.08 10.85 -14.68
C PHE A 11 5.53 12.28 -14.97
N SER A 12 6.46 12.81 -14.21
CA SER A 12 7.06 14.13 -14.46
C SER A 12 8.27 14.08 -15.40
N SER A 13 8.79 12.89 -15.70
CA SER A 13 9.94 12.75 -16.60
C SER A 13 9.54 12.96 -18.07
N GLU A 14 10.43 13.56 -18.86
CA GLU A 14 10.21 13.73 -20.32
C GLU A 14 10.04 12.38 -21.01
N GLN A 15 10.74 11.33 -20.56
CA GLN A 15 10.58 9.97 -21.07
C GLN A 15 9.18 9.42 -20.77
N GLY A 16 8.64 9.66 -19.56
CA GLY A 16 7.27 9.26 -19.22
C GLY A 16 6.23 9.93 -20.11
N LYS A 17 6.37 11.23 -20.38
CA LYS A 17 5.52 11.98 -21.32
C LYS A 17 5.62 11.46 -22.74
N ALA A 18 6.83 11.17 -23.22
CA ALA A 18 7.06 10.62 -24.56
C ALA A 18 6.43 9.23 -24.71
N ASN A 19 6.60 8.34 -23.72
CA ASN A 19 5.99 7.02 -23.71
C ASN A 19 4.46 7.08 -23.73
N TYR A 20 3.87 7.99 -22.93
CA TYR A 20 2.44 8.22 -22.93
C TYR A 20 1.92 8.73 -24.28
N ALA A 21 2.62 9.68 -24.90
CA ALA A 21 2.25 10.19 -26.22
C ALA A 21 2.35 9.11 -27.32
N ALA A 22 3.33 8.22 -27.22
CA ALA A 22 3.48 7.09 -28.15
C ALA A 22 2.35 6.07 -27.97
N ALA A 23 2.02 5.70 -26.73
CA ALA A 23 0.93 4.78 -26.41
C ALA A 23 -0.43 5.31 -26.90
N ARG A 24 -0.70 6.61 -26.73
CA ARG A 24 -1.95 7.22 -27.23
C ARG A 24 -2.12 7.13 -28.73
N ARG A 25 -1.04 7.16 -29.49
CA ARG A 25 -1.13 7.01 -30.97
C ARG A 25 -1.37 5.57 -31.39
N GLN A 26 -0.83 4.61 -30.63
CA GLN A 26 -0.92 3.18 -30.95
C GLN A 26 -2.26 2.57 -30.53
N TYR A 27 -2.85 3.04 -29.44
CA TYR A 27 -4.06 2.45 -28.86
C TYR A 27 -5.19 3.49 -28.79
N PRO A 28 -6.21 3.39 -29.68
CA PRO A 28 -7.31 4.37 -29.73
C PRO A 28 -8.24 4.29 -28.53
N ALA A 29 -8.34 3.13 -27.87
CA ALA A 29 -9.12 2.96 -26.65
C ALA A 29 -8.18 2.79 -25.44
N GLN A 30 -8.28 3.69 -24.49
CA GLN A 30 -7.37 3.73 -23.33
C GLN A 30 -8.14 4.02 -22.04
N ALA A 31 -7.72 3.38 -20.94
CA ALA A 31 -8.01 3.81 -19.59
C ALA A 31 -6.79 4.58 -19.06
N ILE A 32 -6.98 5.82 -18.64
CA ILE A 32 -5.91 6.69 -18.15
C ILE A 32 -6.04 6.83 -16.64
N VAL A 33 -5.01 6.42 -15.91
CA VAL A 33 -4.90 6.63 -14.46
C VAL A 33 -4.03 7.84 -14.19
N ASP A 34 -4.61 8.91 -13.64
CA ASP A 34 -3.89 10.13 -13.27
C ASP A 34 -3.38 10.03 -11.83
N LEU A 35 -2.15 9.59 -11.67
CA LEU A 35 -1.52 9.45 -10.36
C LEU A 35 -1.26 10.79 -9.67
N LYS A 36 -1.09 11.87 -10.44
CA LYS A 36 -0.97 13.21 -9.85
C LYS A 36 -2.27 13.60 -9.16
N THR A 37 -3.40 13.40 -9.82
CA THR A 37 -4.72 13.66 -9.23
C THR A 37 -4.96 12.78 -8.00
N MET A 38 -4.59 11.49 -8.03
CA MET A 38 -4.71 10.62 -6.85
C MET A 38 -3.87 11.13 -5.68
N ARG A 39 -2.62 11.55 -5.92
CA ARG A 39 -1.75 12.16 -4.90
C ARG A 39 -2.38 13.44 -4.34
N ASP A 40 -2.84 14.33 -5.20
CA ASP A 40 -3.38 15.63 -4.79
C ASP A 40 -4.68 15.47 -3.99
N ASN A 41 -5.53 14.51 -4.36
CA ASN A 41 -6.72 14.14 -3.58
C ASN A 41 -6.35 13.62 -2.19
N MET A 42 -5.34 12.75 -2.10
CA MET A 42 -4.85 12.27 -0.80
C MET A 42 -4.29 13.41 0.03
N ALA A 43 -3.48 14.30 -0.54
CA ALA A 43 -2.95 15.48 0.15
C ALA A 43 -4.06 16.40 0.67
N HIS A 44 -5.13 16.55 -0.11
CA HIS A 44 -6.30 17.29 0.33
C HIS A 44 -6.97 16.62 1.55
N LEU A 45 -7.20 15.31 1.51
CA LEU A 45 -7.78 14.57 2.65
C LEU A 45 -6.89 14.68 3.91
N VAL A 46 -5.58 14.55 3.76
CA VAL A 46 -4.63 14.74 4.87
C VAL A 46 -4.76 16.15 5.43
N SER A 47 -4.91 17.17 4.59
CA SER A 47 -5.05 18.55 5.06
C SER A 47 -6.38 18.79 5.81
N VAL A 48 -7.46 18.15 5.35
CA VAL A 48 -8.80 18.26 5.99
C VAL A 48 -8.79 17.73 7.42
N VAL A 49 -8.02 16.68 7.70
CA VAL A 49 -7.90 16.12 9.06
C VAL A 49 -6.82 16.82 9.91
N GLY A 50 -6.30 17.96 9.45
CA GLY A 50 -5.34 18.79 10.18
C GLY A 50 -3.88 18.48 9.88
N GLY A 51 -3.59 17.64 8.89
CA GLY A 51 -2.24 17.29 8.46
C GLY A 51 -1.46 16.47 9.51
N PRO A 52 -0.14 16.33 9.33
CA PRO A 52 0.70 15.53 10.23
C PRO A 52 0.70 16.01 11.69
N ALA A 53 0.47 17.30 11.93
CA ALA A 53 0.46 17.88 13.27
C ALA A 53 -0.79 17.52 14.10
N SER A 54 -1.87 17.04 13.46
CA SER A 54 -3.11 16.66 14.13
C SER A 54 -3.02 15.36 14.94
N GLY A 55 -2.00 14.54 14.68
CA GLY A 55 -1.90 13.18 15.18
C GLY A 55 -2.83 12.18 14.48
N THR A 56 -3.62 12.62 13.50
CA THR A 56 -4.52 11.75 12.73
C THR A 56 -3.77 11.11 11.56
N ALA A 57 -3.71 9.78 11.56
CA ALA A 57 -3.17 9.03 10.43
C ALA A 57 -4.23 8.87 9.33
N VAL A 58 -3.80 8.96 8.08
CA VAL A 58 -4.66 8.68 6.91
C VAL A 58 -4.19 7.42 6.21
N MET A 59 -5.14 6.51 5.93
CA MET A 59 -4.90 5.26 5.24
C MET A 59 -5.35 5.34 3.78
N GLY A 60 -4.41 5.11 2.85
CA GLY A 60 -4.71 4.88 1.43
C GLY A 60 -5.12 3.43 1.22
N VAL A 61 -6.39 3.17 0.89
CA VAL A 61 -6.88 1.81 0.62
C VAL A 61 -6.63 1.46 -0.84
N VAL A 62 -5.76 0.47 -1.06
CA VAL A 62 -5.30 0.04 -2.40
C VAL A 62 -5.63 -1.42 -2.74
N LYS A 63 -6.56 -2.00 -2.02
CA LYS A 63 -7.05 -3.38 -2.24
C LYS A 63 -7.54 -3.60 -3.67
N ALA A 64 -7.57 -4.86 -4.11
CA ALA A 64 -8.05 -5.27 -5.44
C ALA A 64 -7.34 -4.53 -6.57
N ASP A 65 -5.98 -4.52 -6.53
CA ASP A 65 -5.13 -3.79 -7.47
C ASP A 65 -5.50 -2.29 -7.55
N ALA A 66 -5.83 -1.67 -6.40
CA ALA A 66 -6.37 -0.32 -6.31
C ALA A 66 -7.59 -0.12 -7.23
N TYR A 67 -8.51 -1.09 -7.25
CA TYR A 67 -9.67 -1.16 -8.14
C TYR A 67 -9.30 -1.08 -9.64
N GLY A 68 -8.18 -1.71 -10.02
CA GLY A 68 -7.69 -1.72 -11.40
C GLY A 68 -6.85 -0.49 -11.77
N HIS A 69 -6.50 0.36 -10.81
CA HIS A 69 -5.60 1.50 -11.04
C HIS A 69 -4.12 1.13 -10.95
N GLY A 70 -3.82 -0.09 -10.54
CA GLY A 70 -2.47 -0.60 -10.29
C GLY A 70 -2.03 -0.44 -8.84
N LEU A 71 -1.76 -1.57 -8.17
CA LEU A 71 -1.46 -1.63 -6.73
C LEU A 71 -0.30 -0.70 -6.33
N LEU A 72 0.87 -0.89 -6.95
CA LEU A 72 2.06 -0.13 -6.59
C LEU A 72 1.96 1.35 -6.97
N PRO A 73 1.54 1.72 -8.20
CA PRO A 73 1.41 3.13 -8.57
C PRO A 73 0.45 3.90 -7.65
N ALA A 74 -0.71 3.32 -7.34
CA ALA A 74 -1.69 3.93 -6.44
C ALA A 74 -1.16 4.05 -5.00
N ALA A 75 -0.47 3.03 -4.49
CA ALA A 75 0.17 3.07 -3.18
C ALA A 75 1.21 4.19 -3.09
N LEU A 76 2.07 4.32 -4.11
CA LEU A 76 3.07 5.39 -4.17
C LEU A 76 2.43 6.78 -4.25
N ALA A 77 1.35 6.93 -5.02
CA ALA A 77 0.60 8.18 -5.09
C ALA A 77 -0.02 8.55 -3.73
N ALA A 78 -0.63 7.59 -3.04
CA ALA A 78 -1.19 7.80 -1.70
C ALA A 78 -0.12 8.25 -0.69
N LEU A 79 1.03 7.55 -0.65
CA LEU A 79 2.15 7.89 0.23
C LEU A 79 2.75 9.28 -0.11
N ALA A 80 2.88 9.61 -1.39
CA ALA A 80 3.33 10.94 -1.83
C ALA A 80 2.33 12.04 -1.48
N GLY A 81 1.05 11.71 -1.31
CA GLY A 81 0.00 12.61 -0.82
C GLY A 81 -0.07 12.72 0.70
N GLY A 82 0.81 12.02 1.43
CA GLY A 82 0.89 12.12 2.89
C GLY A 82 0.16 11.02 3.66
N ALA A 83 -0.36 9.98 3.00
CA ALA A 83 -0.83 8.79 3.71
C ALA A 83 0.33 8.14 4.46
N THR A 84 0.09 7.73 5.69
CA THR A 84 1.06 7.01 6.52
C THR A 84 0.73 5.53 6.68
N TRP A 85 -0.43 5.13 6.19
CA TRP A 85 -0.93 3.77 6.15
C TRP A 85 -1.38 3.40 4.75
N LEU A 86 -1.21 2.12 4.41
CA LEU A 86 -1.84 1.49 3.25
C LEU A 86 -2.77 0.37 3.72
N GLY A 87 -3.91 0.24 3.07
CA GLY A 87 -4.89 -0.78 3.36
C GLY A 87 -5.06 -1.75 2.19
N THR A 88 -4.93 -3.05 2.47
CA THR A 88 -5.19 -4.12 1.49
C THR A 88 -6.24 -5.07 2.03
N ALA A 89 -7.02 -5.70 1.16
CA ALA A 89 -7.99 -6.69 1.61
C ALA A 89 -7.31 -8.04 1.87
N GLN A 90 -6.38 -8.44 1.03
CA GLN A 90 -5.80 -9.77 1.07
C GLN A 90 -4.32 -9.75 1.45
N SER A 91 -3.88 -10.81 2.13
CA SER A 91 -2.50 -10.96 2.61
C SER A 91 -1.46 -10.88 1.50
N HIS A 92 -1.72 -11.47 0.33
CA HIS A 92 -0.77 -11.45 -0.78
C HIS A 92 -0.52 -10.05 -1.34
N GLU A 93 -1.52 -9.15 -1.32
CA GLU A 93 -1.36 -7.75 -1.75
C GLU A 93 -0.42 -7.00 -0.79
N ALA A 94 -0.61 -7.20 0.52
CA ALA A 94 0.25 -6.60 1.55
C ALA A 94 1.70 -7.07 1.42
N LEU A 95 1.91 -8.38 1.29
CA LEU A 95 3.23 -8.97 1.07
C LEU A 95 3.87 -8.49 -0.23
N LEU A 96 3.08 -8.35 -1.30
CA LEU A 96 3.56 -7.82 -2.58
C LEU A 96 4.05 -6.38 -2.45
N LEU A 97 3.34 -5.51 -1.74
CA LEU A 97 3.78 -4.13 -1.49
C LEU A 97 5.13 -4.09 -0.76
N ARG A 98 5.33 -4.94 0.27
CA ARG A 98 6.63 -5.07 0.95
C ARG A 98 7.72 -5.55 0.00
N LYS A 99 7.44 -6.60 -0.79
CA LYS A 99 8.37 -7.13 -1.79
C LYS A 99 8.75 -6.10 -2.86
N LEU A 100 7.83 -5.20 -3.21
CA LEU A 100 8.05 -4.11 -4.16
C LEU A 100 8.75 -2.89 -3.55
N GLY A 101 9.25 -2.99 -2.31
CA GLY A 101 10.12 -1.99 -1.70
C GLY A 101 9.41 -0.94 -0.83
N ILE A 102 8.15 -1.13 -0.50
CA ILE A 102 7.49 -0.29 0.52
C ILE A 102 7.83 -0.84 1.90
N GLY A 103 8.88 -0.32 2.52
CA GLY A 103 9.40 -0.76 3.82
C GLY A 103 8.51 -0.40 5.02
N PRO A 104 8.68 -1.09 6.17
CA PRO A 104 7.92 -0.80 7.39
C PRO A 104 8.28 0.54 8.04
N ASP A 105 9.46 1.07 7.76
CA ASP A 105 9.93 2.39 8.12
C ASP A 105 9.21 3.52 7.36
N ARG A 106 8.66 3.20 6.19
CA ARG A 106 7.96 4.16 5.34
C ARG A 106 6.49 4.29 5.66
N CYS A 107 5.80 3.19 5.89
CA CYS A 107 4.38 3.18 6.25
C CYS A 107 3.95 1.87 6.89
N HIS A 108 2.85 1.94 7.64
CA HIS A 108 2.10 0.76 8.06
C HIS A 108 1.31 0.18 6.89
N ILE A 109 1.16 -1.14 6.86
CA ILE A 109 0.26 -1.82 5.93
C ILE A 109 -0.69 -2.68 6.75
N LEU A 110 -2.00 -2.45 6.62
CA LEU A 110 -3.04 -3.26 7.23
C LEU A 110 -3.69 -4.17 6.18
N THR A 111 -3.95 -5.43 6.57
CA THR A 111 -4.78 -6.36 5.78
C THR A 111 -5.88 -6.94 6.65
N TRP A 112 -7.09 -7.23 6.07
CA TRP A 112 -8.27 -7.55 6.89
C TRP A 112 -9.18 -8.66 6.38
N VAL A 113 -9.02 -9.18 5.15
CA VAL A 113 -9.84 -10.29 4.65
C VAL A 113 -9.03 -11.57 4.71
N TYR A 114 -9.47 -12.48 5.58
CA TYR A 114 -8.86 -13.79 5.72
C TYR A 114 -9.88 -14.88 5.45
N ASN A 115 -9.48 -15.85 4.65
CA ASN A 115 -10.26 -17.06 4.43
C ASN A 115 -9.71 -18.17 5.33
N GLY A 116 -10.32 -18.33 6.50
CA GLY A 116 -10.20 -19.51 7.37
C GLY A 116 -8.79 -19.93 7.76
N THR A 117 -8.31 -21.06 7.21
CA THR A 117 -7.19 -21.82 7.75
C THR A 117 -5.82 -21.60 7.07
N GLU A 118 -5.76 -20.84 5.98
CA GLU A 118 -4.54 -20.72 5.16
C GLU A 118 -3.95 -19.31 5.15
N VAL A 119 -4.09 -18.57 6.24
CA VAL A 119 -3.50 -17.23 6.33
C VAL A 119 -2.02 -17.34 6.71
N PRO A 120 -1.12 -16.75 5.93
CA PRO A 120 0.31 -16.79 6.21
C PRO A 120 0.71 -15.80 7.31
N PHE A 121 0.16 -15.96 8.53
CA PHE A 121 0.44 -15.04 9.64
C PHE A 121 1.93 -14.93 9.98
N ASP A 122 2.68 -16.00 9.82
CA ASP A 122 4.13 -16.00 10.02
C ASP A 122 4.80 -14.98 9.07
N GLU A 123 4.43 -15.02 7.78
CA GLU A 123 4.98 -14.11 6.76
C GLU A 123 4.53 -12.67 6.98
N LEU A 124 3.26 -12.47 7.34
CA LEU A 124 2.71 -11.14 7.61
C LEU A 124 3.42 -10.47 8.80
N ILE A 125 3.57 -11.22 9.91
CA ILE A 125 4.26 -10.72 11.11
C ILE A 125 5.75 -10.47 10.82
N ALA A 126 6.41 -11.39 10.11
CA ALA A 126 7.81 -11.22 9.72
C ALA A 126 8.02 -9.94 8.89
N ALA A 127 7.09 -9.62 8.01
CA ALA A 127 7.11 -8.45 7.13
C ALA A 127 6.56 -7.15 7.76
N ASP A 128 6.30 -7.13 9.08
CA ASP A 128 5.71 -5.97 9.76
C ASP A 128 4.40 -5.48 9.11
N ILE A 129 3.52 -6.42 8.81
CA ILE A 129 2.17 -6.12 8.32
C ILE A 129 1.19 -6.22 9.49
N ASP A 130 0.36 -5.21 9.64
CA ASP A 130 -0.70 -5.14 10.63
C ASP A 130 -1.87 -6.03 10.21
N VAL A 131 -2.42 -6.81 11.12
CA VAL A 131 -3.46 -7.80 10.82
C VAL A 131 -4.74 -7.52 11.61
N SER A 132 -5.88 -7.52 10.93
CA SER A 132 -7.18 -7.48 11.57
C SER A 132 -7.66 -8.89 11.87
N VAL A 133 -8.25 -9.12 13.03
CA VAL A 133 -8.83 -10.41 13.39
C VAL A 133 -10.27 -10.21 13.88
N GLY A 134 -11.19 -11.01 13.34
CA GLY A 134 -12.62 -10.95 13.65
C GLY A 134 -13.15 -12.16 14.44
N SER A 135 -12.27 -13.06 14.92
CA SER A 135 -12.68 -14.28 15.62
C SER A 135 -11.65 -14.73 16.64
N LEU A 136 -12.09 -15.47 17.67
CA LEU A 136 -11.19 -16.06 18.65
C LEU A 136 -10.16 -17.02 18.02
N PRO A 137 -10.54 -17.95 17.12
CA PRO A 137 -9.55 -18.76 16.42
C PRO A 137 -8.51 -17.95 15.63
N GLY A 138 -8.90 -16.81 15.07
CA GLY A 138 -7.98 -15.89 14.40
C GLY A 138 -6.97 -15.29 15.37
N ILE A 139 -7.42 -14.88 16.55
CA ILE A 139 -6.52 -14.37 17.61
C ILE A 139 -5.52 -15.47 18.01
N ASP A 140 -5.98 -16.70 18.23
CA ASP A 140 -5.14 -17.83 18.62
C ASP A 140 -4.09 -18.13 17.54
N ALA A 141 -4.48 -18.09 16.27
CA ALA A 141 -3.57 -18.32 15.16
C ALA A 141 -2.47 -17.23 15.06
N VAL A 142 -2.85 -15.96 15.17
CA VAL A 142 -1.89 -14.84 15.21
C VAL A 142 -0.96 -14.94 16.40
N ALA A 143 -1.49 -15.27 17.60
CA ALA A 143 -0.70 -15.43 18.80
C ALA A 143 0.29 -16.62 18.68
N ALA A 144 -0.11 -17.71 18.03
CA ALA A 144 0.76 -18.84 17.78
C ALA A 144 1.91 -18.47 16.84
N ALA A 145 1.60 -17.77 15.73
CA ALA A 145 2.60 -17.30 14.78
C ALA A 145 3.59 -16.30 15.43
N ALA A 146 3.09 -15.36 16.23
CA ALA A 146 3.91 -14.40 16.95
C ALA A 146 4.88 -15.09 17.94
N ARG A 147 4.39 -16.08 18.70
CA ARG A 147 5.24 -16.88 19.60
C ARG A 147 6.32 -17.67 18.85
N LYS A 148 5.95 -18.30 17.73
CA LYS A 148 6.88 -19.06 16.88
C LYS A 148 8.01 -18.18 16.35
N LEU A 149 7.71 -16.93 15.98
CA LEU A 149 8.69 -15.98 15.45
C LEU A 149 9.47 -15.23 16.54
N GLY A 150 9.04 -15.27 17.79
CA GLY A 150 9.57 -14.41 18.85
C GLY A 150 9.37 -12.92 18.57
N LYS A 151 8.36 -12.57 17.76
CA LYS A 151 8.07 -11.21 17.29
C LYS A 151 6.60 -10.89 17.56
N PRO A 152 6.27 -9.71 18.15
CA PRO A 152 4.89 -9.33 18.37
C PRO A 152 4.15 -9.12 17.04
N ALA A 153 2.89 -9.56 16.98
CA ALA A 153 1.97 -9.15 15.92
C ALA A 153 1.43 -7.74 16.21
N ARG A 154 1.07 -7.07 15.16
CA ARG A 154 0.43 -5.76 15.21
C ARG A 154 -0.94 -5.83 14.57
#